data_e462badbfba92610fe45c304a9e7a3cb
#
_entry.id   e462badbfba92610fe45c304a9e7a3cb
#
_cell.length_a   1.000
_cell.length_b   1.000
_cell.length_c   1.000
_cell.angle_alpha   90.00
_cell.angle_beta   90.00
_cell.angle_gamma   90.00
#
_symmetry.space_group_name_H-M   'P 1'
#
loop_
_entity.id
_entity.type
_entity.pdbx_description
1 polymer ?
#
loop_
_entity_poly.entity_id
_entity_poly.type
_entity_poly.pdbx_seq_one_letter_code
_entity_poly.pdbx_strand_id
1 'polypeptide(L)'
;IEEAKIIEIIDHHRFGGISTSEPIYTHAEPVGCTATIVSNMHWQNDIDIPPSIAGLLLSAIISDTVLFKSPTCTPVDKQVAERLADIADVDINEYGLEMLKAGSSVSNMTPMEIVRNDLKEFTIGSYRVIVSQTSVMDTKEIMAKEDELLAAMKSICDSEGFDLSLVMITDILEEATYLLYSGSPRTLIGEAFRKDTSGTHLYLPGVMSRKKQIIPPLSEAVKRIKT
;
A
#
# COMPACT_ATOMS: atom_id res chain seq x y z
N ILE A 1 20.25 -1.45 9.82
CA ILE A 1 21.70 -1.72 9.84
C ILE A 1 22.36 -0.42 10.24
N GLU A 2 22.61 -0.24 11.56
CA GLU A 2 23.08 1.05 12.13
C GLU A 2 24.46 1.50 11.60
N GLU A 3 25.30 0.55 11.17
CA GLU A 3 26.65 0.83 10.68
C GLU A 3 26.75 0.88 9.14
N ALA A 4 25.65 0.74 8.41
CA ALA A 4 25.68 0.75 6.96
C ALA A 4 25.85 2.16 6.41
N LYS A 5 26.81 2.34 5.47
CA LYS A 5 26.95 3.56 4.70
C LYS A 5 26.01 3.48 3.48
N ILE A 6 25.13 4.47 3.35
CA ILE A 6 24.32 4.61 2.13
C ILE A 6 25.25 5.11 1.02
N ILE A 7 25.33 4.38 -0.07
CA ILE A 7 26.17 4.71 -1.23
C ILE A 7 25.33 5.12 -2.46
N GLU A 8 24.06 4.65 -2.51
CA GLU A 8 23.17 4.88 -3.64
C GLU A 8 21.71 4.75 -3.17
N ILE A 9 20.79 5.51 -3.79
CA ILE A 9 19.34 5.40 -3.59
C ILE A 9 18.66 5.33 -4.96
N ILE A 10 17.91 4.25 -5.19
CA ILE A 10 16.99 4.12 -6.32
C ILE A 10 15.60 3.92 -5.73
N ASP A 11 14.67 4.84 -5.97
CA ASP A 11 13.38 4.82 -5.29
C ASP A 11 12.27 5.53 -6.10
N HIS A 12 11.02 5.19 -5.82
CA HIS A 12 9.82 5.82 -6.35
C HIS A 12 8.99 6.56 -5.28
N HIS A 13 9.45 6.55 -4.03
CA HIS A 13 8.76 7.19 -2.92
C HIS A 13 9.17 8.65 -2.74
N ARG A 14 8.37 9.37 -1.95
CA ARG A 14 8.73 10.71 -1.48
C ARG A 14 9.89 10.62 -0.49
N PHE A 15 10.96 11.33 -0.76
CA PHE A 15 12.06 11.46 0.19
C PHE A 15 11.65 12.25 1.44
N GLY A 16 12.14 11.81 2.60
CA GLY A 16 12.00 12.51 3.87
C GLY A 16 12.90 11.87 4.92
N GLY A 17 13.62 12.71 5.68
CA GLY A 17 14.45 12.26 6.80
C GLY A 17 15.73 11.48 6.44
N ILE A 18 16.13 11.45 5.16
CA ILE A 18 17.39 10.83 4.74
C ILE A 18 18.50 11.87 4.86
N SER A 19 19.57 11.53 5.60
CA SER A 19 20.78 12.32 5.71
C SER A 19 21.98 11.43 5.42
N THR A 20 22.91 11.92 4.61
CA THR A 20 24.16 11.22 4.28
C THR A 20 25.35 12.11 4.63
N SER A 21 26.45 11.50 5.06
CA SER A 21 27.69 12.23 5.40
C SER A 21 28.47 12.70 4.15
N GLU A 22 28.18 12.11 3.01
CA GLU A 22 28.83 12.37 1.73
C GLU A 22 27.80 12.43 0.59
N PRO A 23 28.12 13.07 -0.54
CA PRO A 23 27.29 13.01 -1.74
C PRO A 23 27.15 11.56 -2.23
N ILE A 24 25.93 11.18 -2.61
CA ILE A 24 25.61 9.85 -3.14
C ILE A 24 24.86 9.97 -4.46
N TYR A 25 24.88 8.90 -5.25
CA TYR A 25 24.00 8.80 -6.40
C TYR A 25 22.55 8.63 -5.93
N THR A 26 21.63 9.38 -6.54
CA THR A 26 20.20 9.25 -6.25
C THR A 26 19.41 9.28 -7.55
N HIS A 27 18.61 8.23 -7.80
CA HIS A 27 17.71 8.14 -8.94
C HIS A 27 16.28 7.92 -8.44
N ALA A 28 15.42 8.90 -8.62
CA ALA A 28 14.02 8.81 -8.19
C ALA A 28 13.08 9.27 -9.31
N GLU A 29 12.05 8.47 -9.55
CA GLU A 29 11.01 8.76 -10.54
C GLU A 29 9.62 8.56 -9.93
N PRO A 30 8.61 9.37 -10.34
CA PRO A 30 7.25 9.26 -9.86
C PRO A 30 6.48 8.15 -10.59
N VAL A 31 6.98 6.91 -10.51
CA VAL A 31 6.38 5.69 -11.08
C VAL A 31 5.71 4.83 -10.01
N GLY A 32 5.04 3.77 -10.42
CA GLY A 32 4.32 2.87 -9.51
C GLY A 32 5.20 1.91 -8.72
N CYS A 33 6.39 1.57 -9.26
CA CYS A 33 7.29 0.60 -8.66
C CYS A 33 8.75 0.93 -8.95
N THR A 34 9.65 0.70 -7.99
CA THR A 34 11.11 0.85 -8.19
C THR A 34 11.64 -0.13 -9.24
N ALA A 35 11.01 -1.31 -9.42
CA ALA A 35 11.40 -2.24 -10.47
C ALA A 35 11.24 -1.66 -11.89
N THR A 36 10.32 -0.72 -12.10
CA THR A 36 10.18 0.04 -13.34
C THR A 36 11.45 0.86 -13.63
N ILE A 37 11.97 1.55 -12.62
CA ILE A 37 13.23 2.33 -12.73
C ILE A 37 14.40 1.40 -13.05
N VAL A 38 14.54 0.32 -12.27
CA VAL A 38 15.65 -0.64 -12.42
C VAL A 38 15.63 -1.27 -13.82
N SER A 39 14.46 -1.64 -14.33
CA SER A 39 14.33 -2.19 -15.69
C SER A 39 14.77 -1.19 -16.76
N ASN A 40 14.34 0.06 -16.63
CA ASN A 40 14.76 1.13 -17.54
C ASN A 40 16.27 1.40 -17.45
N MET A 41 16.87 1.36 -16.26
CA MET A 41 18.32 1.50 -16.09
C MET A 41 19.09 0.39 -16.82
N HIS A 42 18.61 -0.85 -16.78
CA HIS A 42 19.19 -1.95 -17.56
C HIS A 42 19.22 -1.62 -19.05
N TRP A 43 18.04 -1.26 -19.60
CA TRP A 43 17.93 -1.00 -21.05
C TRP A 43 18.64 0.26 -21.51
N GLN A 44 18.73 1.30 -20.66
CA GLN A 44 19.48 2.52 -20.96
C GLN A 44 21.00 2.30 -21.02
N ASN A 45 21.48 1.24 -20.39
CA ASN A 45 22.89 0.85 -20.39
C ASN A 45 23.17 -0.36 -21.31
N ASP A 46 22.24 -0.72 -22.18
CA ASP A 46 22.34 -1.87 -23.10
C ASP A 46 22.63 -3.20 -22.36
N ILE A 47 22.09 -3.35 -21.13
CA ILE A 47 22.23 -4.58 -20.33
C ILE A 47 20.96 -5.41 -20.48
N ASP A 48 21.11 -6.63 -20.98
CA ASP A 48 20.02 -7.58 -21.10
C ASP A 48 19.50 -8.04 -19.75
N ILE A 49 18.18 -8.17 -19.63
CA ILE A 49 17.53 -8.73 -18.45
C ILE A 49 17.24 -10.21 -18.72
N PRO A 50 17.82 -11.14 -17.95
CA PRO A 50 17.53 -12.57 -18.10
C PRO A 50 16.05 -12.87 -17.78
N PRO A 51 15.42 -13.92 -18.40
CA PRO A 51 14.00 -14.26 -18.19
C PRO A 51 13.60 -14.41 -16.71
N SER A 52 14.42 -15.04 -15.88
CA SER A 52 14.16 -15.20 -14.46
C SER A 52 14.13 -13.86 -13.69
N ILE A 53 15.01 -12.93 -14.06
CA ILE A 53 15.04 -11.58 -13.47
C ILE A 53 13.88 -10.75 -13.99
N ALA A 54 13.52 -10.89 -15.27
CA ALA A 54 12.35 -10.23 -15.86
C ALA A 54 11.05 -10.65 -15.12
N GLY A 55 10.90 -11.94 -14.83
CA GLY A 55 9.78 -12.43 -14.02
C GLY A 55 9.72 -11.83 -12.61
N LEU A 56 10.87 -11.68 -11.93
CA LEU A 56 10.92 -11.04 -10.60
C LEU A 56 10.60 -9.54 -10.64
N LEU A 57 11.14 -8.81 -11.63
CA LEU A 57 10.84 -7.38 -11.81
C LEU A 57 9.37 -7.16 -12.18
N LEU A 58 8.82 -8.00 -13.04
CA LEU A 58 7.40 -8.01 -13.39
C LEU A 58 6.53 -8.25 -12.15
N SER A 59 6.89 -9.24 -11.32
CA SER A 59 6.18 -9.54 -10.09
C SER A 59 6.12 -8.35 -9.14
N ALA A 60 7.24 -7.62 -9.00
CA ALA A 60 7.29 -6.41 -8.17
C ALA A 60 6.36 -5.32 -8.72
N ILE A 61 6.36 -5.08 -10.04
CA ILE A 61 5.46 -4.09 -10.67
C ILE A 61 3.99 -4.50 -10.46
N ILE A 62 3.64 -5.76 -10.70
CA ILE A 62 2.27 -6.27 -10.50
C ILE A 62 1.83 -6.09 -9.04
N SER A 63 2.71 -6.39 -8.08
CA SER A 63 2.43 -6.24 -6.66
C SER A 63 2.18 -4.78 -6.27
N ASP A 64 3.10 -3.87 -6.58
CA ASP A 64 3.02 -2.45 -6.18
C ASP A 64 1.89 -1.70 -6.88
N THR A 65 1.58 -2.08 -8.12
CA THR A 65 0.51 -1.47 -8.91
C THR A 65 -0.83 -2.18 -8.78
N VAL A 66 -0.88 -3.28 -8.03
CA VAL A 66 -2.08 -4.13 -7.87
C VAL A 66 -2.66 -4.49 -9.25
N LEU A 67 -1.83 -5.12 -10.07
CA LEU A 67 -2.15 -5.46 -11.47
C LEU A 67 -2.69 -4.23 -12.23
N PHE A 68 -1.96 -3.10 -12.15
CA PHE A 68 -2.24 -1.80 -12.77
C PHE A 68 -3.53 -1.08 -12.31
N LYS A 69 -4.19 -1.58 -11.26
CA LYS A 69 -5.41 -0.98 -10.70
C LYS A 69 -5.13 0.12 -9.68
N SER A 70 -3.94 0.14 -9.08
CA SER A 70 -3.55 1.19 -8.15
C SER A 70 -3.46 2.55 -8.85
N PRO A 71 -3.95 3.64 -8.22
CA PRO A 71 -3.77 5.00 -8.74
C PRO A 71 -2.30 5.46 -8.73
N THR A 72 -1.38 4.68 -8.14
CA THR A 72 0.06 4.91 -8.23
C THR A 72 0.64 4.45 -9.56
N CYS A 73 -0.03 3.52 -10.25
CA CYS A 73 0.39 3.01 -11.55
C CYS A 73 0.46 4.12 -12.60
N THR A 74 1.52 4.10 -13.39
CA THR A 74 1.73 5.04 -14.49
C THR A 74 1.75 4.30 -15.85
N PRO A 75 1.62 5.01 -16.99
CA PRO A 75 1.82 4.41 -18.30
C PRO A 75 3.19 3.77 -18.47
N VAL A 76 4.23 4.30 -17.79
CA VAL A 76 5.60 3.75 -17.86
C VAL A 76 5.65 2.37 -17.21
N ASP A 77 4.98 2.17 -16.06
CA ASP A 77 4.91 0.87 -15.40
C ASP A 77 4.29 -0.19 -16.31
N LYS A 78 3.22 0.15 -17.03
CA LYS A 78 2.56 -0.76 -17.96
C LYS A 78 3.46 -1.16 -19.12
N GLN A 79 4.13 -0.18 -19.76
CA GLN A 79 5.05 -0.43 -20.87
C GLN A 79 6.24 -1.32 -20.45
N VAL A 80 6.80 -1.04 -19.27
CA VAL A 80 7.90 -1.84 -18.70
C VAL A 80 7.42 -3.26 -18.39
N ALA A 81 6.25 -3.41 -17.80
CA ALA A 81 5.68 -4.71 -17.45
C ALA A 81 5.40 -5.55 -18.72
N GLU A 82 4.84 -4.96 -19.79
CA GLU A 82 4.63 -5.65 -21.07
C GLU A 82 5.95 -6.19 -21.63
N ARG A 83 6.99 -5.36 -21.66
CA ARG A 83 8.31 -5.79 -22.14
C ARG A 83 8.95 -6.88 -21.27
N LEU A 84 8.79 -6.80 -19.94
CA LEU A 84 9.28 -7.82 -19.02
C LEU A 84 8.52 -9.14 -19.17
N ALA A 85 7.20 -9.09 -19.41
CA ALA A 85 6.38 -10.27 -19.64
C ALA A 85 6.79 -11.00 -20.93
N ASP A 86 7.08 -10.26 -22.01
CA ASP A 86 7.62 -10.83 -23.25
C ASP A 86 8.96 -11.53 -23.01
N ILE A 87 9.87 -10.95 -22.19
CA ILE A 87 11.16 -11.56 -21.85
C ILE A 87 10.99 -12.81 -20.98
N ALA A 88 10.03 -12.76 -20.04
CA ALA A 88 9.76 -13.86 -19.10
C ALA A 88 8.88 -14.96 -19.73
N ASP A 89 8.32 -14.74 -20.91
CA ASP A 89 7.38 -15.63 -21.63
C ASP A 89 6.16 -15.99 -20.77
N VAL A 90 5.47 -14.94 -20.23
CA VAL A 90 4.26 -15.09 -19.42
C VAL A 90 3.14 -14.14 -19.86
N ASP A 91 1.88 -14.58 -19.71
CA ASP A 91 0.73 -13.68 -19.79
C ASP A 91 0.58 -12.88 -18.50
N ILE A 92 0.56 -11.55 -18.60
CA ILE A 92 0.53 -10.66 -17.43
C ILE A 92 -0.73 -10.87 -16.58
N ASN A 93 -1.89 -11.05 -17.24
CA ASN A 93 -3.15 -11.14 -16.51
C ASN A 93 -3.26 -12.49 -15.79
N GLU A 94 -2.95 -13.58 -16.48
CA GLU A 94 -2.98 -14.92 -15.88
C GLU A 94 -1.98 -15.02 -14.74
N TYR A 95 -0.72 -14.70 -14.99
CA TYR A 95 0.35 -14.70 -13.99
C TYR A 95 0.06 -13.76 -12.82
N GLY A 96 -0.38 -12.53 -13.11
CA GLY A 96 -0.65 -11.52 -12.10
C GLY A 96 -1.82 -11.91 -11.18
N LEU A 97 -2.89 -12.48 -11.73
CA LEU A 97 -4.02 -12.98 -10.93
C LEU A 97 -3.59 -14.15 -10.04
N GLU A 98 -2.82 -15.11 -10.55
CA GLU A 98 -2.31 -16.23 -9.75
C GLU A 98 -1.39 -15.74 -8.63
N MET A 99 -0.46 -14.84 -8.93
CA MET A 99 0.46 -14.27 -7.96
C MET A 99 -0.29 -13.51 -6.84
N LEU A 100 -1.22 -12.62 -7.21
CA LEU A 100 -2.00 -11.86 -6.24
C LEU A 100 -2.90 -12.79 -5.40
N LYS A 101 -3.49 -13.81 -5.99
CA LYS A 101 -4.28 -14.83 -5.28
C LYS A 101 -3.42 -15.59 -4.26
N ALA A 102 -2.23 -16.01 -4.66
CA ALA A 102 -1.30 -16.71 -3.77
C ALA A 102 -0.84 -15.80 -2.60
N GLY A 103 -0.58 -14.53 -2.87
CA GLY A 103 -0.17 -13.54 -1.87
C GLY A 103 -1.29 -13.01 -0.98
N SER A 104 -2.55 -13.11 -1.41
CA SER A 104 -3.70 -12.54 -0.70
C SER A 104 -4.39 -13.51 0.26
N SER A 105 -3.85 -14.71 0.47
CA SER A 105 -4.44 -15.68 1.38
C SER A 105 -4.29 -15.22 2.84
N VAL A 106 -5.39 -14.77 3.43
CA VAL A 106 -5.50 -14.38 4.86
C VAL A 106 -6.05 -15.50 5.74
N SER A 107 -6.35 -16.67 5.16
CA SER A 107 -7.03 -17.78 5.83
C SER A 107 -6.31 -18.24 7.09
N ASN A 108 -4.99 -18.23 7.09
CA ASN A 108 -4.15 -18.68 8.20
C ASN A 108 -3.66 -17.54 9.10
N MET A 109 -4.05 -16.29 8.83
CA MET A 109 -3.65 -15.15 9.64
C MET A 109 -4.60 -14.95 10.81
N THR A 110 -4.02 -14.71 11.98
CA THR A 110 -4.78 -14.24 13.15
C THR A 110 -5.26 -12.80 12.92
N PRO A 111 -6.32 -12.36 13.61
CA PRO A 111 -6.78 -10.98 13.54
C PRO A 111 -5.69 -9.95 13.81
N MET A 112 -4.80 -10.23 14.77
CA MET A 112 -3.68 -9.36 15.09
C MET A 112 -2.65 -9.28 13.96
N GLU A 113 -2.34 -10.39 13.30
CA GLU A 113 -1.44 -10.41 12.15
C GLU A 113 -2.04 -9.63 10.97
N ILE A 114 -3.35 -9.73 10.73
CA ILE A 114 -4.04 -8.94 9.70
C ILE A 114 -3.96 -7.45 10.02
N VAL A 115 -4.23 -7.04 11.28
CA VAL A 115 -4.17 -5.63 11.69
C VAL A 115 -2.75 -5.08 11.61
N ARG A 116 -1.73 -5.91 11.80
CA ARG A 116 -0.31 -5.51 11.68
C ARG A 116 0.26 -5.64 10.26
N ASN A 117 -0.51 -6.19 9.33
CA ASN A 117 -0.05 -6.38 7.95
C ASN A 117 0.14 -5.02 7.25
N ASP A 118 1.31 -4.77 6.70
CA ASP A 118 1.71 -3.50 6.09
C ASP A 118 1.27 -2.27 6.91
N LEU A 119 1.37 -2.36 8.25
CA LEU A 119 1.01 -1.29 9.16
C LEU A 119 2.00 -0.13 9.04
N LYS A 120 1.47 1.09 8.91
CA LYS A 120 2.26 2.33 8.90
C LYS A 120 1.66 3.35 9.87
N GLU A 121 2.55 4.05 10.55
CA GLU A 121 2.20 5.11 11.48
C GLU A 121 2.18 6.47 10.78
N PHE A 122 1.23 7.31 11.18
CA PHE A 122 1.08 8.68 10.69
C PHE A 122 0.75 9.63 11.83
N THR A 123 1.29 10.84 11.76
CA THR A 123 0.83 11.95 12.59
C THR A 123 -0.06 12.85 11.73
N ILE A 124 -1.35 12.90 12.04
CA ILE A 124 -2.36 13.66 11.31
C ILE A 124 -2.90 14.76 12.22
N GLY A 125 -2.37 15.96 12.06
CA GLY A 125 -2.59 17.04 13.02
C GLY A 125 -1.97 16.72 14.38
N SER A 126 -2.80 16.59 15.42
CA SER A 126 -2.38 16.17 16.76
C SER A 126 -2.61 14.67 17.03
N TYR A 127 -3.17 13.94 16.07
CA TYR A 127 -3.55 12.54 16.25
C TYR A 127 -2.45 11.60 15.77
N ARG A 128 -2.18 10.57 16.57
CA ARG A 128 -1.36 9.42 16.19
C ARG A 128 -2.26 8.35 15.57
N VAL A 129 -2.09 8.10 14.28
CA VAL A 129 -2.94 7.21 13.48
C VAL A 129 -2.12 6.08 12.90
N ILE A 130 -2.58 4.85 13.06
CA ILE A 130 -2.04 3.71 12.31
C ILE A 130 -2.98 3.34 11.18
N VAL A 131 -2.41 2.99 10.05
CA VAL A 131 -3.15 2.50 8.88
C VAL A 131 -2.47 1.26 8.34
N SER A 132 -3.14 0.13 8.39
CA SER A 132 -2.72 -1.10 7.74
C SER A 132 -3.51 -1.34 6.46
N GLN A 133 -2.98 -2.18 5.58
CA GLN A 133 -3.63 -2.54 4.33
C GLN A 133 -3.42 -4.01 4.02
N THR A 134 -4.51 -4.69 3.72
CA THR A 134 -4.54 -6.07 3.23
C THR A 134 -5.35 -6.10 1.94
N SER A 135 -4.72 -6.52 0.84
CA SER A 135 -5.39 -6.68 -0.44
C SER A 135 -5.81 -8.13 -0.61
N VAL A 136 -7.07 -8.35 -0.97
CA VAL A 136 -7.66 -9.68 -1.13
C VAL A 136 -8.47 -9.78 -2.43
N MET A 137 -8.70 -11.00 -2.90
CA MET A 137 -9.52 -11.28 -4.07
C MET A 137 -10.99 -11.53 -3.70
N ASP A 138 -11.28 -11.85 -2.43
CA ASP A 138 -12.63 -11.97 -1.85
C ASP A 138 -12.57 -11.49 -0.39
N THR A 139 -13.41 -10.53 -0.09
CA THR A 139 -13.45 -9.91 1.25
C THR A 139 -14.29 -10.70 2.27
N LYS A 140 -15.10 -11.67 1.82
CA LYS A 140 -16.07 -12.37 2.71
C LYS A 140 -15.41 -13.05 3.90
N GLU A 141 -14.29 -13.73 3.66
CA GLU A 141 -13.59 -14.47 4.72
C GLU A 141 -13.02 -13.54 5.79
N ILE A 142 -12.39 -12.44 5.36
CA ILE A 142 -11.78 -11.48 6.29
C ILE A 142 -12.85 -10.64 6.99
N MET A 143 -13.92 -10.25 6.30
CA MET A 143 -15.04 -9.51 6.90
C MET A 143 -15.87 -10.38 7.86
N ALA A 144 -15.87 -11.68 7.72
CA ALA A 144 -16.47 -12.58 8.71
C ALA A 144 -15.77 -12.53 10.08
N LYS A 145 -14.53 -12.03 10.14
CA LYS A 145 -13.73 -11.81 11.36
C LYS A 145 -13.78 -10.35 11.85
N GLU A 146 -14.74 -9.54 11.39
CA GLU A 146 -14.77 -8.09 11.64
C GLU A 146 -14.71 -7.76 13.14
N ASP A 147 -15.49 -8.41 13.98
CA ASP A 147 -15.50 -8.15 15.43
C ASP A 147 -14.15 -8.46 16.09
N GLU A 148 -13.48 -9.53 15.64
CA GLU A 148 -12.15 -9.90 16.13
C GLU A 148 -11.08 -8.90 15.65
N LEU A 149 -11.20 -8.41 14.42
CA LEU A 149 -10.31 -7.35 13.89
C LEU A 149 -10.48 -6.05 14.67
N LEU A 150 -11.71 -5.63 14.96
CA LEU A 150 -11.99 -4.44 15.76
C LEU A 150 -11.45 -4.56 17.18
N ALA A 151 -11.53 -5.74 17.79
CA ALA A 151 -10.96 -6.02 19.11
C ALA A 151 -9.41 -5.91 19.08
N ALA A 152 -8.76 -6.46 18.05
CA ALA A 152 -7.32 -6.36 17.86
C ALA A 152 -6.87 -4.89 17.62
N MET A 153 -7.61 -4.15 16.78
CA MET A 153 -7.36 -2.73 16.52
C MET A 153 -7.44 -1.90 17.80
N LYS A 154 -8.48 -2.14 18.62
CA LYS A 154 -8.64 -1.48 19.90
C LYS A 154 -7.49 -1.80 20.84
N SER A 155 -7.07 -3.06 20.93
CA SER A 155 -5.94 -3.50 21.76
C SER A 155 -4.64 -2.77 21.40
N ILE A 156 -4.36 -2.57 20.12
CA ILE A 156 -3.18 -1.82 19.66
C ILE A 156 -3.29 -0.34 20.06
N CYS A 157 -4.45 0.30 19.85
CA CYS A 157 -4.66 1.68 20.26
C CYS A 157 -4.39 1.85 21.76
N ASP A 158 -4.98 0.97 22.58
CA ASP A 158 -4.87 1.05 24.04
C ASP A 158 -3.43 0.79 24.55
N SER A 159 -2.72 -0.17 23.94
CA SER A 159 -1.37 -0.58 24.40
C SER A 159 -0.24 0.30 23.87
N GLU A 160 -0.38 0.86 22.67
CA GLU A 160 0.70 1.61 22.00
C GLU A 160 0.40 3.12 21.92
N GLY A 161 -0.74 3.56 22.45
CA GLY A 161 -1.11 4.97 22.60
C GLY A 161 -1.45 5.64 21.26
N PHE A 162 -2.11 4.92 20.36
CA PHE A 162 -2.65 5.49 19.13
C PHE A 162 -4.08 6.01 19.34
N ASP A 163 -4.39 7.16 18.76
CA ASP A 163 -5.73 7.73 18.80
C ASP A 163 -6.70 6.98 17.88
N LEU A 164 -6.23 6.58 16.69
CA LEU A 164 -7.01 5.89 15.66
C LEU A 164 -6.21 4.75 15.03
N SER A 165 -6.89 3.63 14.84
CA SER A 165 -6.45 2.51 14.00
C SER A 165 -7.40 2.37 12.82
N LEU A 166 -6.85 2.30 11.62
CA LEU A 166 -7.56 2.08 10.37
C LEU A 166 -7.02 0.81 9.70
N VAL A 167 -7.91 -0.07 9.26
CA VAL A 167 -7.55 -1.26 8.48
C VAL A 167 -8.25 -1.19 7.14
N MET A 168 -7.47 -1.12 6.06
CA MET A 168 -7.94 -1.19 4.69
C MET A 168 -8.02 -2.65 4.26
N ILE A 169 -9.23 -3.16 4.07
CA ILE A 169 -9.46 -4.45 3.41
C ILE A 169 -9.82 -4.12 1.96
N THR A 170 -8.84 -4.25 1.08
CA THR A 170 -8.96 -3.84 -0.32
C THR A 170 -9.31 -5.02 -1.20
N ASP A 171 -10.50 -4.98 -1.79
CA ASP A 171 -10.93 -5.93 -2.81
C ASP A 171 -10.32 -5.54 -4.16
N ILE A 172 -9.46 -6.41 -4.68
CA ILE A 172 -8.74 -6.16 -5.93
C ILE A 172 -9.68 -6.26 -7.14
N LEU A 173 -10.68 -7.14 -7.07
CA LEU A 173 -11.60 -7.38 -8.18
C LEU A 173 -12.67 -6.29 -8.27
N GLU A 174 -13.24 -5.90 -7.13
CA GLU A 174 -14.25 -4.85 -7.04
C GLU A 174 -13.66 -3.43 -7.07
N GLU A 175 -12.32 -3.30 -6.96
CA GLU A 175 -11.61 -2.02 -6.87
C GLU A 175 -12.18 -1.12 -5.75
N ALA A 176 -12.38 -1.71 -4.59
CA ALA A 176 -13.00 -1.06 -3.44
C ALA A 176 -12.29 -1.41 -2.14
N THR A 177 -12.46 -0.59 -1.12
CA THR A 177 -11.93 -0.84 0.22
C THR A 177 -13.04 -0.83 1.26
N TYR A 178 -13.09 -1.86 2.09
CA TYR A 178 -13.75 -1.81 3.40
C TYR A 178 -12.75 -1.22 4.39
N LEU A 179 -13.03 -0.01 4.85
CA LEU A 179 -12.19 0.70 5.81
C LEU A 179 -12.75 0.49 7.21
N LEU A 180 -12.19 -0.47 7.96
CA LEU A 180 -12.49 -0.63 9.39
C LEU A 180 -11.80 0.47 10.18
N TYR A 181 -12.40 0.90 11.29
CA TYR A 181 -11.82 1.91 12.16
C TYR A 181 -12.13 1.66 13.63
N SER A 182 -11.15 1.94 14.48
CA SER A 182 -11.24 1.89 15.93
C SER A 182 -10.53 3.10 16.55
N GLY A 183 -10.99 3.56 17.70
CA GLY A 183 -10.43 4.72 18.39
C GLY A 183 -11.25 6.01 18.22
N SER A 184 -10.63 7.16 18.50
CA SER A 184 -11.28 8.47 18.56
C SER A 184 -10.34 9.60 18.05
N PRO A 185 -10.85 10.65 17.40
CA PRO A 185 -12.26 10.93 17.16
C PRO A 185 -12.77 10.31 15.83
N ARG A 186 -13.90 9.59 15.89
CA ARG A 186 -14.56 9.06 14.67
C ARG A 186 -15.04 10.16 13.73
N THR A 187 -15.30 11.36 14.24
CA THR A 187 -15.68 12.54 13.44
C THR A 187 -14.64 12.89 12.39
N LEU A 188 -13.35 12.59 12.65
CA LEU A 188 -12.28 12.79 11.68
C LEU A 188 -12.50 11.92 10.42
N ILE A 189 -12.93 10.67 10.62
CA ILE A 189 -13.18 9.72 9.53
C ILE A 189 -14.43 10.16 8.74
N GLY A 190 -15.50 10.50 9.47
CA GLY A 190 -16.75 10.99 8.86
C GLY A 190 -16.52 12.23 8.00
N GLU A 191 -15.75 13.19 8.49
CA GLU A 191 -15.41 14.42 7.77
C GLU A 191 -14.48 14.14 6.57
N ALA A 192 -13.53 13.22 6.72
CA ALA A 192 -12.59 12.86 5.65
C ALA A 192 -13.29 12.25 4.44
N PHE A 193 -14.23 11.33 4.69
CA PHE A 193 -14.88 10.55 3.64
C PHE A 193 -16.32 10.98 3.36
N ARG A 194 -16.83 11.97 4.09
CA ARG A 194 -18.23 12.49 4.01
C ARG A 194 -19.25 11.35 4.12
N LYS A 195 -19.05 10.50 5.11
CA LYS A 195 -19.88 9.33 5.38
C LYS A 195 -20.23 9.27 6.87
N ASP A 196 -21.36 8.62 7.16
CA ASP A 196 -21.73 8.28 8.54
C ASP A 196 -20.76 7.25 9.14
N THR A 197 -20.37 7.48 10.38
CA THR A 197 -19.43 6.65 11.15
C THR A 197 -20.09 6.01 12.38
N SER A 198 -21.41 5.85 12.36
CA SER A 198 -22.14 5.11 13.40
C SER A 198 -21.86 3.61 13.37
N GLY A 199 -21.46 3.07 12.21
CA GLY A 199 -21.06 1.68 12.02
C GLY A 199 -19.63 1.38 12.48
N THR A 200 -19.10 0.30 11.96
CA THR A 200 -17.76 -0.26 12.27
C THR A 200 -16.78 -0.13 11.13
N HIS A 201 -17.28 0.06 9.92
CA HIS A 201 -16.49 0.25 8.70
C HIS A 201 -17.20 1.17 7.71
N LEU A 202 -16.43 1.67 6.73
CA LEU A 202 -16.93 2.36 5.54
C LEU A 202 -16.64 1.52 4.30
N TYR A 203 -17.61 1.40 3.40
CA TYR A 203 -17.36 0.92 2.04
C TYR A 203 -16.99 2.08 1.13
N LEU A 204 -15.79 2.00 0.53
CA LEU A 204 -15.16 3.06 -0.27
C LEU A 204 -14.86 2.55 -1.69
N PRO A 205 -15.79 2.68 -2.64
CA PRO A 205 -15.55 2.31 -4.04
C PRO A 205 -14.44 3.16 -4.65
N GLY A 206 -13.58 2.54 -5.48
CA GLY A 206 -12.46 3.18 -6.16
C GLY A 206 -11.28 3.55 -5.24
N VAL A 207 -11.32 3.18 -3.97
CA VAL A 207 -10.23 3.41 -3.01
C VAL A 207 -9.34 2.19 -2.93
N MET A 208 -8.10 2.33 -3.44
CA MET A 208 -7.10 1.25 -3.54
C MET A 208 -5.76 1.63 -2.90
N SER A 209 -5.55 2.91 -2.60
CA SER A 209 -4.25 3.42 -2.16
C SER A 209 -4.34 4.18 -0.86
N ARG A 210 -3.70 3.66 0.19
CA ARG A 210 -3.51 4.35 1.46
C ARG A 210 -2.91 5.73 1.27
N LYS A 211 -1.78 5.80 0.53
CA LYS A 211 -0.99 7.02 0.34
C LYS A 211 -1.75 8.13 -0.39
N LYS A 212 -2.51 7.79 -1.43
CA LYS A 212 -3.19 8.78 -2.28
C LYS A 212 -4.64 9.04 -1.88
N GLN A 213 -5.32 8.06 -1.27
CA GLN A 213 -6.77 8.10 -1.11
C GLN A 213 -7.26 8.02 0.33
N ILE A 214 -6.39 7.65 1.30
CA ILE A 214 -6.75 7.65 2.73
C ILE A 214 -6.05 8.79 3.47
N ILE A 215 -4.74 8.92 3.37
CA ILE A 215 -3.99 9.90 4.15
C ILE A 215 -4.32 11.35 3.78
N PRO A 216 -4.43 11.76 2.49
CA PRO A 216 -4.74 13.14 2.15
C PRO A 216 -6.13 13.59 2.65
N PRO A 217 -7.25 12.83 2.47
CA PRO A 217 -8.53 13.20 3.03
C PRO A 217 -8.54 13.38 4.54
N LEU A 218 -7.85 12.51 5.30
CA LEU A 218 -7.73 12.64 6.75
C LEU A 218 -6.96 13.92 7.12
N SER A 219 -5.88 14.23 6.41
CA SER A 219 -5.07 15.43 6.64
C SER A 219 -5.87 16.72 6.36
N GLU A 220 -6.73 16.71 5.34
CA GLU A 220 -7.61 17.85 5.05
C GLU A 220 -8.76 17.97 6.08
N ALA A 221 -9.31 16.85 6.53
CA ALA A 221 -10.37 16.83 7.54
C ALA A 221 -9.92 17.45 8.86
N VAL A 222 -8.71 17.18 9.31
CA VAL A 222 -8.15 17.79 10.55
C VAL A 222 -8.13 19.31 10.45
N LYS A 223 -7.81 19.87 9.29
CA LYS A 223 -7.79 21.33 9.11
C LYS A 223 -9.19 21.93 9.26
N ARG A 224 -10.22 21.23 8.75
CA ARG A 224 -11.63 21.67 8.84
C ARG A 224 -12.22 21.56 10.25
N ILE A 225 -11.88 20.51 11.00
CA ILE A 225 -12.39 20.30 12.36
C ILE A 225 -11.80 21.31 13.36
N LYS A 226 -10.58 21.82 13.11
CA LYS A 226 -9.91 22.79 13.98
C LYS A 226 -10.34 24.26 13.72
N THR A 227 -11.15 24.51 12.68
CA THR A 227 -11.68 25.81 12.36
C THR A 227 -13.08 25.98 12.95
#